data_0377e5ec5eedb2aa2ab90507bfcfd692
#
_entry.id   0377e5ec5eedb2aa2ab90507bfcfd692
#
_cell.length_a   1.000
_cell.length_b   1.000
_cell.length_c   1.000
_cell.angle_alpha   90.00
_cell.angle_beta   90.00
_cell.angle_gamma   90.00
#
_symmetry.space_group_name_H-M   'P 1'
#
loop_
_entity.id
_entity.type
_entity.pdbx_description
1 polymer ?
#
loop_
_entity_poly.entity_id
_entity_poly.type
_entity_poly.pdbx_seq_one_letter_code
_entity_poly.pdbx_strand_id
1 'polypeptide(L)'
;MYKSLKIGLALGGGGARGACHIGVLKVLEANGIVPDIVAGTSAGSMIGAMYASHHNAKVVESKYLEHIQSENFNELGFRYIANSEEDESIFSQIMKQIKNQYVLMVSSNRKSIVKNERLAKAAEI
;
A
#
# COMPACT_ATOMS: atom_id res chain seq x y z
N MET A 1 -1.00 33.69 -20.23
CA MET A 1 -1.69 32.37 -20.21
C MET A 1 -1.34 31.69 -18.89
N TYR A 2 -2.25 31.70 -17.92
CA TYR A 2 -2.01 31.02 -16.62
C TYR A 2 -1.97 29.51 -16.86
N LYS A 3 -0.82 28.90 -16.57
CA LYS A 3 -0.69 27.45 -16.58
C LYS A 3 -1.59 26.90 -15.45
N SER A 4 -2.58 26.09 -15.78
CA SER A 4 -3.43 25.47 -14.75
C SER A 4 -2.55 24.74 -13.74
N LEU A 5 -2.77 25.01 -12.47
CA LEU A 5 -2.08 24.30 -11.38
C LEU A 5 -2.43 22.82 -11.48
N LYS A 6 -1.41 21.97 -11.38
CA LYS A 6 -1.58 20.52 -11.32
C LYS A 6 -1.50 20.04 -9.88
N ILE A 7 -2.37 19.14 -9.52
CA ILE A 7 -2.46 18.56 -8.19
C ILE A 7 -1.75 17.21 -8.20
N GLY A 8 -0.68 17.10 -7.41
CA GLY A 8 0.00 15.84 -7.12
C GLY A 8 -0.48 15.25 -5.79
N LEU A 9 -0.75 13.95 -5.75
CA LEU A 9 -1.10 13.21 -4.56
C LEU A 9 -0.03 12.16 -4.26
N ALA A 10 0.57 12.22 -3.07
CA ALA A 10 1.53 11.24 -2.59
C ALA A 10 0.89 10.35 -1.51
N LEU A 11 0.87 9.04 -1.75
CA LEU A 11 0.28 8.04 -0.87
C LEU A 11 1.38 7.21 -0.20
N GLY A 12 1.50 7.32 1.11
CA GLY A 12 2.51 6.62 1.89
C GLY A 12 2.23 5.12 2.05
N GLY A 13 3.26 4.36 2.47
CA GLY A 13 3.10 2.99 2.91
C GLY A 13 2.42 2.91 4.28
N GLY A 14 2.19 1.69 4.75
CA GLY A 14 1.63 1.48 6.09
C GLY A 14 0.89 0.15 6.26
N GLY A 15 1.06 -0.78 5.35
CA GLY A 15 0.33 -2.06 5.39
C GLY A 15 -1.17 -1.83 5.44
N ALA A 16 -1.87 -2.46 6.38
CA ALA A 16 -3.33 -2.33 6.55
C ALA A 16 -3.78 -0.88 6.80
N ARG A 17 -2.93 -0.04 7.43
CA ARG A 17 -3.24 1.38 7.67
C ARG A 17 -3.36 2.18 6.38
N GLY A 18 -2.77 1.69 5.28
CA GLY A 18 -2.89 2.31 3.97
C GLY A 18 -4.34 2.43 3.47
N ALA A 19 -5.26 1.60 3.97
CA ALA A 19 -6.68 1.70 3.66
C ALA A 19 -7.27 3.11 3.91
N CYS A 20 -6.68 3.91 4.83
CA CYS A 20 -7.09 5.29 5.07
C CYS A 20 -7.01 6.19 3.82
N HIS A 21 -6.12 5.87 2.87
CA HIS A 21 -6.01 6.61 1.62
C HIS A 21 -7.29 6.59 0.80
N ILE A 22 -8.06 5.50 0.87
CA ILE A 22 -9.37 5.39 0.19
C ILE A 22 -10.34 6.43 0.75
N GLY A 23 -10.35 6.61 2.07
CA GLY A 23 -11.16 7.64 2.72
C GLY A 23 -10.77 9.05 2.26
N VAL A 24 -9.47 9.33 2.15
CA VAL A 24 -8.97 10.61 1.64
C VAL A 24 -9.42 10.83 0.19
N LEU A 25 -9.26 9.83 -0.68
CA LEU A 25 -9.69 9.91 -2.07
C LEU A 25 -11.19 10.20 -2.20
N LYS A 26 -12.03 9.55 -1.38
CA LYS A 26 -13.48 9.81 -1.35
C LYS A 26 -13.79 11.27 -0.99
N VAL A 27 -13.08 11.83 -0.01
CA VAL A 27 -13.28 13.23 0.40
C VAL A 27 -12.82 14.18 -0.69
N LEU A 28 -11.68 13.92 -1.33
CA LEU A 28 -11.19 14.74 -2.44
C LEU A 28 -12.21 14.76 -3.59
N GLU A 29 -12.68 13.59 -4.02
CA GLU A 29 -13.70 13.49 -5.08
C GLU A 29 -15.00 14.22 -4.72
N ALA A 30 -15.47 14.05 -3.48
CA ALA A 30 -16.70 14.71 -3.02
C ALA A 30 -16.58 16.25 -3.04
N ASN A 31 -15.36 16.77 -3.00
CA ASN A 31 -15.08 18.22 -3.11
C ASN A 31 -14.61 18.63 -4.51
N GLY A 32 -14.75 17.79 -5.51
CA GLY A 32 -14.36 18.08 -6.89
C GLY A 32 -12.84 18.17 -7.12
N ILE A 33 -12.04 17.64 -6.20
CA ILE A 33 -10.57 17.65 -6.27
C ILE A 33 -10.12 16.32 -6.87
N VAL A 34 -9.65 16.37 -8.12
CA VAL A 34 -9.10 15.21 -8.84
C VAL A 34 -7.59 15.38 -8.99
N PRO A 35 -6.77 14.49 -8.46
CA PRO A 35 -5.31 14.56 -8.65
C PRO A 35 -4.93 14.33 -10.12
N ASP A 36 -4.04 15.16 -10.66
CA ASP A 36 -3.43 14.99 -11.99
C ASP A 36 -2.33 13.94 -11.98
N ILE A 37 -1.65 13.79 -10.83
CA ILE A 37 -0.52 12.88 -10.65
C ILE A 37 -0.67 12.17 -9.32
N VAL A 38 -0.49 10.85 -9.32
CA VAL A 38 -0.48 10.05 -8.11
C VAL A 38 0.84 9.32 -7.99
N ALA A 39 1.49 9.44 -6.84
CA ALA A 39 2.67 8.68 -6.48
C ALA A 39 2.39 7.89 -5.20
N GLY A 40 2.89 6.66 -5.11
CA GLY A 40 2.63 5.82 -3.95
C GLY A 40 3.77 4.86 -3.62
N THR A 41 3.83 4.42 -2.36
CA THR A 41 4.75 3.38 -1.91
C THR A 41 4.00 2.32 -1.10
N SER A 42 4.36 1.03 -1.25
CA SER A 42 3.69 -0.10 -0.58
C SER A 42 2.17 -0.06 -0.77
N ALA A 43 1.36 -0.11 0.31
CA ALA A 43 -0.11 -0.01 0.24
C ALA A 43 -0.58 1.24 -0.54
N GLY A 44 0.12 2.36 -0.41
CA GLY A 44 -0.20 3.58 -1.18
C GLY A 44 0.04 3.42 -2.67
N SER A 45 1.00 2.61 -3.11
CA SER A 45 1.21 2.34 -4.53
C SER A 45 0.08 1.49 -5.12
N MET A 46 -0.41 0.51 -4.38
CA MET A 46 -1.53 -0.34 -4.79
C MET A 46 -2.83 0.48 -4.93
N ILE A 47 -3.16 1.25 -3.89
CA ILE A 47 -4.35 2.12 -3.91
C ILE A 47 -4.22 3.20 -4.99
N GLY A 48 -3.03 3.79 -5.14
CA GLY A 48 -2.76 4.78 -6.17
C GLY A 48 -2.90 4.24 -7.58
N ALA A 49 -2.43 3.01 -7.84
CA ALA A 49 -2.59 2.35 -9.13
C ALA A 49 -4.06 2.04 -9.44
N MET A 50 -4.81 1.51 -8.46
CA MET A 50 -6.25 1.28 -8.59
C MET A 50 -6.98 2.60 -8.89
N TYR A 51 -6.62 3.68 -8.20
CA TYR A 51 -7.25 4.99 -8.41
C TYR A 51 -6.91 5.56 -9.78
N ALA A 52 -5.66 5.49 -10.21
CA ALA A 52 -5.25 5.94 -11.53
C ALA A 52 -5.95 5.19 -12.68
N SER A 53 -6.28 3.92 -12.45
CA SER A 53 -6.99 3.09 -13.45
C SER A 53 -8.49 3.37 -13.53
N HIS A 54 -9.12 3.73 -12.42
CA HIS A 54 -10.59 3.80 -12.34
C HIS A 54 -11.13 5.21 -12.14
N HIS A 55 -10.32 6.14 -11.60
CA HIS A 55 -10.70 7.51 -11.26
C HIS A 55 -12.00 7.59 -10.43
N ASN A 56 -12.18 6.61 -9.54
CA ASN A 56 -13.37 6.48 -8.70
C ASN A 56 -13.01 5.79 -7.37
N ALA A 57 -13.06 6.54 -6.28
CA ALA A 57 -12.68 6.05 -4.96
C ALA A 57 -13.60 4.95 -4.40
N LYS A 58 -14.88 4.92 -4.80
CA LYS A 58 -15.81 3.83 -4.42
C LYS A 58 -15.45 2.53 -5.11
N VAL A 59 -15.05 2.58 -6.38
CA VAL A 59 -14.57 1.41 -7.12
C VAL A 59 -13.27 0.90 -6.51
N VAL A 60 -12.35 1.81 -6.15
CA VAL A 60 -11.11 1.47 -5.46
C VAL A 60 -11.39 0.77 -4.14
N GLU A 61 -12.35 1.27 -3.35
CA GLU A 61 -12.75 0.62 -2.10
C GLU A 61 -13.24 -0.81 -2.31
N SER A 62 -14.15 -1.02 -3.26
CA SER A 62 -14.70 -2.34 -3.55
C SER A 62 -13.60 -3.32 -3.97
N LYS A 63 -12.74 -2.90 -4.91
CA LYS A 63 -11.62 -3.73 -5.38
C LYS A 63 -10.57 -3.99 -4.30
N TYR A 64 -10.29 -2.99 -3.47
CA TYR A 64 -9.36 -3.16 -2.34
C TYR A 64 -9.89 -4.19 -1.34
N LEU A 65 -11.18 -4.12 -0.98
CA LEU A 65 -11.80 -5.08 -0.07
C LEU A 65 -11.81 -6.50 -0.65
N GLU A 66 -12.15 -6.64 -1.94
CA GLU A 66 -12.08 -7.92 -2.65
C GLU A 66 -10.65 -8.48 -2.64
N HIS A 67 -9.67 -7.63 -2.92
CA HIS A 67 -8.25 -8.02 -2.96
C HIS A 67 -7.74 -8.51 -1.61
N ILE A 68 -7.99 -7.78 -0.52
CA ILE A 68 -7.51 -8.18 0.83
C ILE A 68 -8.21 -9.44 1.37
N GLN A 69 -9.39 -9.79 0.86
CA GLN A 69 -10.11 -11.02 1.19
C GLN A 69 -9.68 -12.20 0.33
N SER A 70 -8.95 -11.96 -0.76
CA SER A 70 -8.51 -13.01 -1.67
C SER A 70 -7.44 -13.93 -1.05
N GLU A 71 -7.44 -15.19 -1.47
CA GLU A 71 -6.40 -16.16 -1.07
C GLU A 71 -5.00 -15.69 -1.49
N ASN A 72 -4.88 -15.06 -2.66
CA ASN A 72 -3.62 -14.53 -3.18
C ASN A 72 -3.00 -13.49 -2.23
N PHE A 73 -3.82 -12.63 -1.60
CA PHE A 73 -3.32 -11.66 -0.63
C PHE A 73 -2.79 -12.33 0.64
N ASN A 74 -3.47 -13.38 1.11
CA ASN A 74 -3.03 -14.15 2.28
C ASN A 74 -1.68 -14.87 2.01
N GLU A 75 -1.44 -15.34 0.79
CA GLU A 75 -0.19 -15.98 0.39
C GLU A 75 1.00 -15.02 0.30
N LEU A 76 0.76 -13.71 0.09
CA LEU A 76 1.82 -12.70 0.05
C LEU A 76 2.55 -12.50 1.39
N GLY A 77 2.07 -13.14 2.47
CA GLY A 77 2.71 -13.12 3.78
C GLY A 77 2.52 -11.81 4.55
N PHE A 78 1.67 -10.89 4.08
CA PHE A 78 1.34 -9.66 4.81
C PHE A 78 0.68 -9.96 6.17
N ARG A 79 0.04 -11.12 6.30
CA ARG A 79 -0.52 -11.61 7.56
C ARG A 79 0.56 -11.85 8.63
N TYR A 80 1.79 -12.17 8.20
CA TYR A 80 2.91 -12.39 9.13
C TYR A 80 3.43 -11.07 9.73
N ILE A 81 3.21 -9.95 9.04
CA ILE A 81 3.64 -8.63 9.49
C ILE A 81 2.58 -8.01 10.43
N ALA A 82 1.31 -8.34 10.23
CA ALA A 82 0.21 -7.82 11.05
C ALA A 82 0.10 -8.47 12.43
N ASN A 83 0.49 -9.74 12.57
CA ASN A 83 0.36 -10.50 13.82
C ASN A 83 1.56 -10.33 14.78
N SER A 84 2.48 -9.44 14.51
CA SER A 84 3.66 -9.21 15.37
C SER A 84 3.44 -8.14 16.46
N GLU A 85 2.19 -7.79 16.79
CA GLU A 85 1.88 -6.75 17.77
C GLU A 85 1.59 -7.25 19.20
N GLU A 86 1.60 -8.57 19.44
CA GLU A 86 1.34 -9.11 20.78
C GLU A 86 2.60 -9.72 21.39
N ASP A 87 3.49 -8.89 21.90
CA ASP A 87 4.33 -9.10 23.10
C ASP A 87 5.37 -7.99 23.23
N GLU A 88 5.03 -6.97 24.01
CA GLU A 88 5.91 -5.82 24.25
C GLU A 88 6.95 -6.10 25.35
N SER A 89 7.79 -7.09 25.17
CA SER A 89 9.03 -7.19 25.91
C SER A 89 10.10 -6.31 25.24
N ILE A 90 10.96 -5.65 26.04
CA ILE A 90 12.12 -4.86 25.55
C ILE A 90 12.95 -5.70 24.58
N PHE A 91 13.06 -6.99 24.82
CA PHE A 91 13.74 -7.93 23.94
C PHE A 91 13.06 -8.07 22.58
N SER A 92 11.71 -8.09 22.53
CA SER A 92 10.97 -8.16 21.28
C SER A 92 11.09 -6.89 20.45
N GLN A 93 11.15 -5.72 21.09
CA GLN A 93 11.39 -4.44 20.42
C GLN A 93 12.79 -4.38 19.80
N ILE A 94 13.83 -4.83 20.54
CA ILE A 94 15.20 -4.91 20.02
C ILE A 94 15.30 -5.90 18.87
N MET A 95 14.68 -7.08 18.99
CA MET A 95 14.65 -8.08 17.92
C MET A 95 13.86 -7.60 16.70
N LYS A 96 12.77 -6.85 16.90
CA LYS A 96 11.99 -6.21 15.83
C LYS A 96 12.83 -5.18 15.09
N GLN A 97 13.64 -4.39 15.81
CA GLN A 97 14.52 -3.39 15.23
C GLN A 97 15.69 -4.01 14.44
N ILE A 98 16.30 -5.08 14.98
CA ILE A 98 17.35 -5.85 14.30
C ILE A 98 16.78 -6.53 13.05
N LYS A 99 15.61 -7.16 13.15
CA LYS A 99 14.91 -7.80 12.02
C LYS A 99 14.57 -6.80 10.92
N ASN A 100 14.07 -5.62 11.29
CA ASN A 100 13.76 -4.55 10.33
C ASN A 100 15.02 -4.04 9.63
N GLN A 101 16.11 -3.86 10.38
CA GLN A 101 17.39 -3.43 9.83
C GLN A 101 18.02 -4.50 8.93
N TYR A 102 17.88 -5.79 9.30
CA TYR A 102 18.30 -6.91 8.47
C TYR A 102 17.46 -7.03 7.19
N VAL A 103 16.13 -6.87 7.27
CA VAL A 103 15.23 -6.85 6.11
C VAL A 103 15.57 -5.70 5.18
N LEU A 104 15.84 -4.50 5.69
CA LEU A 104 16.26 -3.36 4.89
C LEU A 104 17.62 -3.59 4.23
N MET A 105 18.57 -4.18 4.95
CA MET A 105 19.90 -4.52 4.42
C MET A 105 19.82 -5.59 3.33
N VAL A 106 18.99 -6.63 3.52
CA VAL A 106 18.78 -7.69 2.53
C VAL A 106 17.97 -7.18 1.33
N SER A 107 17.01 -6.28 1.54
CA SER A 107 16.23 -5.69 0.44
C SER A 107 17.04 -4.70 -0.39
N SER A 108 18.02 -4.04 0.20
CA SER A 108 18.97 -3.18 -0.53
C SER A 108 19.84 -3.99 -1.50
N ASN A 109 20.08 -5.27 -1.21
CA ASN A 109 20.91 -6.16 -2.03
C ASN A 109 20.12 -7.11 -2.95
N ARG A 110 18.78 -7.16 -2.84
CA ARG A 110 17.90 -8.00 -3.65
C ARG A 110 16.95 -7.15 -4.47
N LYS A 111 16.70 -7.55 -5.71
CA LYS A 111 15.74 -6.91 -6.61
C LYS A 111 14.29 -7.02 -6.13
N SER A 112 13.97 -7.97 -5.25
CA SER A 112 12.64 -8.14 -4.65
C SER A 112 12.70 -8.98 -3.36
N ILE A 113 11.88 -8.64 -2.36
CA ILE A 113 11.66 -9.42 -1.14
C ILE A 113 10.63 -10.52 -1.38
N VAL A 114 9.73 -10.31 -2.32
CA VAL A 114 8.66 -11.25 -2.70
C VAL A 114 9.02 -11.89 -4.04
N LYS A 115 8.80 -13.19 -4.18
CA LYS A 115 9.02 -13.89 -5.46
C LYS A 115 8.15 -13.26 -6.56
N ASN A 116 8.74 -13.02 -7.73
CA ASN A 116 8.05 -12.39 -8.88
C ASN A 116 6.72 -13.08 -9.25
N GLU A 117 6.65 -14.41 -9.15
CA GLU A 117 5.42 -15.19 -9.41
C GLU A 117 4.27 -14.82 -8.47
N ARG A 118 4.56 -14.53 -7.20
CA ARG A 118 3.54 -14.10 -6.23
C ARG A 118 3.09 -12.67 -6.49
N LEU A 119 4.00 -11.81 -6.94
CA LEU A 119 3.65 -10.43 -7.31
C LEU A 119 2.80 -10.40 -8.59
N ALA A 120 3.11 -11.25 -9.59
CA ALA A 120 2.33 -11.35 -10.80
C ALA A 120 0.88 -11.78 -10.51
N LYS A 121 0.69 -12.83 -9.70
CA LYS A 121 -0.65 -13.28 -9.27
C LYS A 121 -1.43 -12.22 -8.49
N ALA A 122 -0.75 -11.38 -7.70
CA ALA A 122 -1.41 -10.33 -6.95
C ALA A 122 -1.74 -9.09 -7.80
N ALA A 123 -1.10 -8.93 -8.96
CA ALA A 123 -1.33 -7.83 -9.88
C ALA A 123 -2.40 -8.13 -10.95
N GLU A 124 -2.85 -9.39 -11.06
CA GLU A 124 -4.00 -9.78 -11.87
C GLU A 124 -5.30 -9.36 -11.16
N ILE A 125 -5.58 -8.04 -11.19
CA ILE A 125 -6.79 -7.42 -10.62
C ILE A 125 -7.69 -6.91 -11.74
#